data_7b12df52e2052391441f271c1105f625
#
_entry.id   7b12df52e2052391441f271c1105f625
#
_cell.length_a   1.000
_cell.length_b   1.000
_cell.length_c   1.000
_cell.angle_alpha   90.00
_cell.angle_beta   90.00
_cell.angle_gamma   90.00
#
_symmetry.space_group_name_H-M   'P 1'
#
loop_
_entity.id
_entity.type
_entity.pdbx_description
1 polymer ?
#
loop_
_entity_poly.entity_id
_entity_poly.type
_entity_poly.pdbx_seq_one_letter_code
_entity_poly.pdbx_strand_id
1 'polypeptide(L)'
;MKKNILYLLLGILALTSSCQDPEYVLPTADRQGITSLTALFTSGPYVDKEAVVYTIADASVDKYVIPMPWYYPENSDNETSEFMKAMRIQAKLAPNCTIEPVLSILDLTKENYFTYTDAQGYKKQICITGERVKSTKCQLLSFSIPSEDITGIIDEDHKTVSLISAEDLSSCLADYSLSAHATMSPDPKTEPLNFNSPVELTVIAHDGVTKQTYTIQKAVPDKIPYGYRKGSETELFKLDMGVIGLPWTGANAPSLAVSGNNLVVCLGD
;
A
#
# COMPACT_ATOMS: atom_id res chain seq x y z
N MET A 1 -40.19 0.19 71.37
CA MET A 1 -40.57 -0.79 70.34
C MET A 1 -40.92 -0.17 68.96
N LYS A 2 -41.69 0.94 68.90
CA LYS A 2 -42.08 1.54 67.59
C LYS A 2 -40.91 2.09 66.77
N LYS A 3 -39.82 2.62 67.33
CA LYS A 3 -38.65 3.15 66.62
C LYS A 3 -37.84 2.05 65.97
N ASN A 4 -37.67 0.88 66.56
CA ASN A 4 -36.90 -0.21 66.05
C ASN A 4 -37.56 -0.92 64.81
N ILE A 5 -38.92 -0.91 64.83
CA ILE A 5 -39.69 -1.44 63.67
C ILE A 5 -39.58 -0.51 62.50
N LEU A 6 -39.48 0.82 62.71
CA LEU A 6 -39.30 1.80 61.63
C LEU A 6 -37.91 1.61 60.92
N TYR A 7 -36.85 1.37 61.68
CA TYR A 7 -35.52 1.12 61.11
C TYR A 7 -35.44 -0.24 60.38
N LEU A 8 -36.18 -1.25 60.90
CA LEU A 8 -36.25 -2.55 60.21
C LEU A 8 -36.99 -2.41 58.86
N LEU A 9 -38.10 -1.67 58.81
CA LEU A 9 -38.85 -1.39 57.58
C LEU A 9 -38.06 -0.55 56.59
N LEU A 10 -37.29 0.46 57.06
CA LEU A 10 -36.40 1.24 56.19
C LEU A 10 -35.26 0.40 55.63
N GLY A 11 -34.71 -0.54 56.39
CA GLY A 11 -33.69 -1.47 55.95
C GLY A 11 -34.18 -2.47 54.86
N ILE A 12 -35.43 -2.92 54.99
CA ILE A 12 -36.04 -3.82 54.02
C ILE A 12 -36.35 -3.06 52.72
N LEU A 13 -36.78 -1.79 52.79
CA LEU A 13 -37.03 -0.96 51.61
C LEU A 13 -35.74 -0.65 50.81
N ALA A 14 -34.58 -0.53 51.50
CA ALA A 14 -33.29 -0.32 50.85
C ALA A 14 -32.77 -1.55 50.14
N LEU A 15 -33.18 -2.75 50.50
CA LEU A 15 -32.78 -4.00 49.87
C LEU A 15 -33.57 -4.33 48.56
N THR A 16 -34.74 -3.70 48.38
CA THR A 16 -35.58 -3.92 47.19
C THR A 16 -35.22 -3.01 46.01
N SER A 17 -34.39 -2.00 46.20
CA SER A 17 -33.98 -1.07 45.12
C SER A 17 -32.66 -1.49 44.39
N SER A 18 -32.16 -2.69 44.72
CA SER A 18 -30.88 -3.16 44.15
C SER A 18 -31.01 -3.97 42.84
N CYS A 19 -32.23 -4.16 42.34
CA CYS A 19 -32.40 -4.66 40.98
C CYS A 19 -32.52 -3.45 40.04
N GLN A 20 -31.40 -2.94 39.57
CA GLN A 20 -31.41 -2.16 38.35
C GLN A 20 -31.75 -3.14 37.20
N ASP A 21 -32.82 -2.82 36.47
CA ASP A 21 -33.06 -3.50 35.18
C ASP A 21 -31.79 -3.37 34.34
N PRO A 22 -31.33 -4.46 33.69
CA PRO A 22 -30.17 -4.38 32.86
C PRO A 22 -30.41 -3.30 31.80
N GLU A 23 -29.55 -2.29 31.80
CA GLU A 23 -29.58 -1.26 30.77
C GLU A 23 -29.45 -1.91 29.42
N TYR A 24 -30.45 -1.77 28.58
CA TYR A 24 -30.43 -2.28 27.21
C TYR A 24 -29.38 -1.46 26.43
N VAL A 25 -28.16 -1.92 26.45
CA VAL A 25 -27.10 -1.38 25.57
C VAL A 25 -27.39 -1.89 24.17
N LEU A 26 -27.77 -0.98 23.26
CA LEU A 26 -27.87 -1.31 21.84
C LEU A 26 -26.56 -1.94 21.40
N PRO A 27 -26.59 -3.09 20.70
CA PRO A 27 -25.39 -3.74 20.23
C PRO A 27 -24.59 -2.76 19.37
N THR A 28 -23.33 -2.52 19.75
CA THR A 28 -22.40 -1.80 18.85
C THR A 28 -22.02 -2.73 17.71
N ALA A 29 -21.62 -2.18 16.55
CA ALA A 29 -21.16 -2.96 15.39
C ALA A 29 -20.09 -4.00 15.79
N ASP A 30 -19.23 -3.69 16.76
CA ASP A 30 -18.20 -4.59 17.29
C ASP A 30 -18.75 -5.78 18.10
N ARG A 31 -20.02 -5.75 18.49
CA ARG A 31 -20.70 -6.81 19.25
C ARG A 31 -21.68 -7.62 18.41
N GLN A 32 -21.88 -7.23 17.16
CA GLN A 32 -22.84 -7.88 16.26
C GLN A 32 -22.12 -8.88 15.34
N GLY A 33 -22.29 -10.14 15.63
CA GLY A 33 -22.05 -11.20 14.67
C GLY A 33 -20.59 -11.59 14.44
N ILE A 34 -20.32 -11.93 13.21
CA ILE A 34 -19.02 -12.31 12.70
C ILE A 34 -18.32 -11.02 12.24
N THR A 35 -17.16 -10.70 12.80
CA THR A 35 -16.42 -9.47 12.47
C THR A 35 -15.45 -9.66 11.30
N SER A 36 -14.88 -10.86 11.19
CA SER A 36 -14.05 -11.22 10.03
C SER A 36 -14.00 -12.73 9.81
N LEU A 37 -13.72 -13.12 8.57
CA LEU A 37 -13.41 -14.48 8.17
C LEU A 37 -12.00 -14.49 7.56
N THR A 38 -11.12 -15.36 8.08
CA THR A 38 -9.78 -15.57 7.55
C THR A 38 -9.72 -16.90 6.84
N ALA A 39 -9.28 -16.90 5.59
CA ALA A 39 -9.04 -18.11 4.81
C ALA A 39 -7.54 -18.41 4.79
N LEU A 40 -7.16 -19.63 5.21
CA LEU A 40 -5.77 -20.09 5.23
C LEU A 40 -5.63 -21.29 4.29
N PHE A 41 -4.47 -21.37 3.63
CA PHE A 41 -4.12 -22.50 2.79
C PHE A 41 -3.88 -23.74 3.62
N THR A 42 -4.36 -24.90 3.12
CA THR A 42 -4.20 -26.21 3.77
C THR A 42 -3.21 -27.13 3.06
N SER A 43 -2.74 -26.74 1.88
CA SER A 43 -1.86 -27.55 1.03
C SER A 43 -0.83 -26.72 0.28
N GLY A 44 0.16 -27.38 -0.32
CA GLY A 44 1.20 -26.76 -1.12
C GLY A 44 2.22 -25.97 -0.29
N PRO A 45 3.01 -25.09 -0.95
CA PRO A 45 4.07 -24.33 -0.29
C PRO A 45 3.55 -23.20 0.63
N TYR A 46 2.25 -22.98 0.66
CA TYR A 46 1.60 -21.88 1.39
C TYR A 46 0.80 -22.35 2.61
N VAL A 47 0.95 -23.61 3.02
CA VAL A 47 0.26 -24.16 4.20
C VAL A 47 0.37 -23.20 5.38
N ASP A 48 -0.76 -22.98 6.08
CA ASP A 48 -0.92 -22.09 7.22
C ASP A 48 -0.72 -20.59 6.95
N LYS A 49 -0.46 -20.20 5.70
CA LYS A 49 -0.47 -18.78 5.32
C LYS A 49 -1.90 -18.31 5.06
N GLU A 50 -2.13 -17.06 5.43
CA GLU A 50 -3.40 -16.38 5.15
C GLU A 50 -3.48 -16.03 3.67
N ALA A 51 -4.54 -16.49 3.01
CA ALA A 51 -4.87 -16.09 1.65
C ALA A 51 -5.56 -14.73 1.64
N VAL A 52 -6.52 -14.56 2.56
CA VAL A 52 -7.29 -13.32 2.72
C VAL A 52 -7.89 -13.23 4.11
N VAL A 53 -7.97 -12.01 4.62
CA VAL A 53 -8.77 -11.63 5.79
C VAL A 53 -9.95 -10.79 5.29
N TYR A 54 -11.13 -11.40 5.28
CA TYR A 54 -12.36 -10.73 4.87
C TYR A 54 -13.02 -10.06 6.07
N THR A 55 -12.96 -8.75 6.15
CA THR A 55 -13.63 -7.95 7.19
C THR A 55 -15.10 -7.75 6.79
N ILE A 56 -16.01 -8.07 7.69
CA ILE A 56 -17.44 -7.99 7.43
C ILE A 56 -17.92 -6.59 7.82
N ALA A 57 -18.33 -5.81 6.82
CA ALA A 57 -18.82 -4.45 7.01
C ALA A 57 -20.28 -4.43 7.47
N ASP A 58 -21.09 -5.41 7.03
CA ASP A 58 -22.50 -5.55 7.37
C ASP A 58 -22.76 -6.90 8.02
N ALA A 59 -23.00 -6.89 9.33
CA ALA A 59 -23.27 -8.10 10.10
C ALA A 59 -24.72 -8.62 9.93
N SER A 60 -25.60 -7.89 9.23
CA SER A 60 -26.99 -8.31 8.98
C SER A 60 -27.11 -9.35 7.88
N VAL A 61 -26.09 -9.47 7.01
CA VAL A 61 -26.10 -10.43 5.91
C VAL A 61 -26.05 -11.88 6.40
N ASP A 62 -26.68 -12.75 5.66
CA ASP A 62 -26.69 -14.20 5.93
C ASP A 62 -25.73 -14.96 5.02
N LYS A 63 -25.23 -14.34 3.96
CA LYS A 63 -24.28 -14.93 3.02
C LYS A 63 -22.98 -14.14 2.98
N TYR A 64 -21.90 -14.83 3.31
CA TYR A 64 -20.53 -14.29 3.31
C TYR A 64 -19.78 -14.88 2.13
N VAL A 65 -19.42 -14.00 1.17
CA VAL A 65 -18.62 -14.36 0.00
C VAL A 65 -17.20 -13.90 0.24
N ILE A 66 -16.29 -14.82 0.52
CA ILE A 66 -14.88 -14.51 0.79
C ILE A 66 -14.18 -14.14 -0.53
N PRO A 67 -13.63 -12.91 -0.68
CA PRO A 67 -12.98 -12.48 -1.92
C PRO A 67 -11.56 -13.06 -2.00
N MET A 68 -11.42 -14.24 -2.57
CA MET A 68 -10.15 -14.91 -2.75
C MET A 68 -9.31 -14.22 -3.82
N PRO A 69 -8.01 -13.93 -3.57
CA PRO A 69 -7.15 -13.36 -4.59
C PRO A 69 -7.05 -14.29 -5.80
N TRP A 70 -6.95 -13.73 -7.01
CA TRP A 70 -6.85 -14.54 -8.24
C TRP A 70 -5.55 -15.34 -8.28
N TYR A 71 -4.44 -14.71 -7.87
CA TYR A 71 -3.11 -15.31 -7.75
C TYR A 71 -2.57 -15.22 -6.33
N TYR A 72 -1.74 -16.19 -5.93
CA TYR A 72 -1.04 -16.13 -4.65
C TYR A 72 0.38 -16.73 -4.75
N PRO A 73 1.45 -16.00 -4.37
CA PRO A 73 1.47 -14.57 -4.03
C PRO A 73 0.92 -13.69 -5.17
N GLU A 74 0.48 -12.48 -4.86
CA GLU A 74 -0.19 -11.60 -5.83
C GLU A 74 0.62 -11.35 -7.12
N ASN A 75 1.97 -11.35 -7.00
CA ASN A 75 2.90 -11.14 -8.11
C ASN A 75 3.33 -12.44 -8.82
N SER A 76 2.66 -13.54 -8.56
CA SER A 76 2.92 -14.84 -9.20
C SER A 76 1.82 -15.19 -10.19
N ASP A 77 2.06 -16.22 -11.01
CA ASP A 77 1.05 -16.82 -11.91
C ASP A 77 0.34 -18.02 -11.28
N ASN A 78 0.46 -18.20 -9.94
CA ASN A 78 -0.15 -19.32 -9.24
C ASN A 78 -1.62 -19.01 -8.95
N GLU A 79 -2.51 -19.57 -9.74
CA GLU A 79 -3.96 -19.41 -9.53
C GLU A 79 -4.45 -20.09 -8.25
N THR A 80 -5.38 -19.44 -7.56
CA THR A 80 -5.93 -19.94 -6.30
C THR A 80 -7.10 -20.89 -6.46
N SER A 81 -7.57 -21.15 -7.67
CA SER A 81 -8.75 -21.98 -7.96
C SER A 81 -8.72 -23.37 -7.31
N GLU A 82 -7.60 -24.07 -7.37
CA GLU A 82 -7.46 -25.40 -6.79
C GLU A 82 -7.39 -25.35 -5.25
N PHE A 83 -6.77 -24.33 -4.69
CA PHE A 83 -6.70 -24.17 -3.24
C PHE A 83 -8.08 -23.92 -2.62
N MET A 84 -8.97 -23.23 -3.32
CA MET A 84 -10.33 -22.93 -2.82
C MET A 84 -11.16 -24.18 -2.48
N LYS A 85 -10.82 -25.34 -3.04
CA LYS A 85 -11.50 -26.60 -2.75
C LYS A 85 -11.26 -27.11 -1.32
N ALA A 86 -10.22 -26.59 -0.64
CA ALA A 86 -9.87 -27.01 0.71
C ALA A 86 -9.16 -25.87 1.45
N MET A 87 -9.91 -24.90 1.94
CA MET A 87 -9.39 -23.76 2.71
C MET A 87 -9.78 -23.92 4.18
N ARG A 88 -8.86 -23.68 5.10
CA ARG A 88 -9.19 -23.60 6.52
C ARG A 88 -9.76 -22.22 6.82
N ILE A 89 -10.99 -22.18 7.32
CA ILE A 89 -11.67 -20.94 7.63
C ILE A 89 -11.68 -20.71 9.14
N GLN A 90 -11.29 -19.51 9.54
CA GLN A 90 -11.35 -19.03 10.92
C GLN A 90 -12.27 -17.81 10.97
N ALA A 91 -13.15 -17.77 11.95
CA ALA A 91 -14.00 -16.62 12.19
C ALA A 91 -13.60 -15.89 13.45
N LYS A 92 -13.55 -14.57 13.38
CA LYS A 92 -13.52 -13.73 14.56
C LYS A 92 -14.96 -13.37 14.93
N LEU A 93 -15.40 -13.88 16.07
CA LEU A 93 -16.77 -13.71 16.56
C LEU A 93 -16.81 -12.64 17.66
N ALA A 94 -17.94 -11.98 17.78
CA ALA A 94 -18.26 -11.20 18.97
C ALA A 94 -18.33 -12.11 20.22
N PRO A 95 -18.13 -11.58 21.43
CA PRO A 95 -18.20 -12.37 22.66
C PRO A 95 -19.56 -13.09 22.79
N ASN A 96 -19.50 -14.33 23.28
CA ASN A 96 -20.66 -15.20 23.50
C ASN A 96 -21.45 -15.59 22.22
N CYS A 97 -20.86 -15.40 21.03
CA CYS A 97 -21.42 -15.90 19.78
C CYS A 97 -20.77 -17.22 19.38
N THR A 98 -21.50 -18.09 18.71
CA THR A 98 -21.00 -19.39 18.24
C THR A 98 -21.42 -19.68 16.82
N ILE A 99 -20.67 -20.56 16.15
CA ILE A 99 -21.01 -21.13 14.83
C ILE A 99 -20.98 -22.64 14.94
N GLU A 100 -22.05 -23.29 14.48
CA GLU A 100 -22.20 -24.74 14.46
C GLU A 100 -22.57 -25.22 13.04
N PRO A 101 -21.95 -26.32 12.54
CA PRO A 101 -20.77 -26.98 13.11
C PRO A 101 -19.55 -26.05 13.18
N VAL A 102 -18.54 -26.43 13.99
CA VAL A 102 -17.29 -25.63 14.11
C VAL A 102 -16.65 -25.49 12.74
N LEU A 103 -16.24 -24.26 12.42
CA LEU A 103 -15.53 -23.98 11.16
C LEU A 103 -14.21 -24.77 11.11
N SER A 104 -13.96 -25.36 9.96
CA SER A 104 -12.77 -26.18 9.71
C SER A 104 -12.27 -25.97 8.27
N ILE A 105 -12.00 -27.03 7.54
CA ILE A 105 -11.63 -26.99 6.12
C ILE A 105 -12.92 -27.00 5.30
N LEU A 106 -13.09 -25.98 4.45
CA LEU A 106 -14.25 -25.80 3.61
C LEU A 106 -13.86 -25.80 2.13
N ASP A 107 -14.75 -26.32 1.29
CA ASP A 107 -14.71 -26.11 -0.16
C ASP A 107 -15.42 -24.78 -0.47
N LEU A 108 -14.63 -23.72 -0.66
CA LEU A 108 -15.15 -22.39 -0.95
C LEU A 108 -15.75 -22.24 -2.35
N THR A 109 -15.60 -23.25 -3.21
CA THR A 109 -16.26 -23.25 -4.53
C THR A 109 -17.75 -23.60 -4.43
N LYS A 110 -18.21 -23.97 -3.23
CA LYS A 110 -19.59 -24.35 -2.91
C LYS A 110 -20.15 -23.51 -1.79
N GLU A 111 -21.43 -23.56 -1.63
CA GLU A 111 -22.14 -22.98 -0.49
C GLU A 111 -22.01 -23.91 0.73
N ASN A 112 -21.51 -23.36 1.83
CA ASN A 112 -21.36 -24.08 3.10
C ASN A 112 -22.28 -23.42 4.13
N TYR A 113 -23.19 -24.19 4.72
CA TYR A 113 -24.21 -23.68 5.62
C TYR A 113 -23.89 -24.00 7.07
N PHE A 114 -24.09 -23.00 7.95
CA PHE A 114 -23.82 -23.06 9.37
C PHE A 114 -24.96 -22.41 10.15
N THR A 115 -25.11 -22.77 11.41
CA THR A 115 -25.99 -22.09 12.36
C THR A 115 -25.15 -21.13 13.20
N TYR A 116 -25.38 -19.84 13.03
CA TYR A 116 -24.84 -18.82 13.91
C TYR A 116 -25.78 -18.59 15.08
N THR A 117 -25.23 -18.53 16.30
CA THR A 117 -25.99 -18.21 17.52
C THR A 117 -25.38 -16.95 18.14
N ASP A 118 -26.18 -15.92 18.34
CA ASP A 118 -25.75 -14.68 18.96
C ASP A 118 -25.67 -14.79 20.51
N ALA A 119 -25.20 -13.70 21.16
CA ALA A 119 -25.05 -13.65 22.61
C ALA A 119 -26.38 -13.76 23.38
N GLN A 120 -27.52 -13.54 22.75
CA GLN A 120 -28.87 -13.69 23.30
C GLN A 120 -29.47 -15.07 23.07
N GLY A 121 -28.76 -15.94 22.34
CA GLY A 121 -29.21 -17.28 21.98
C GLY A 121 -30.10 -17.32 20.74
N TYR A 122 -30.25 -16.20 20.01
CA TYR A 122 -30.96 -16.20 18.73
C TYR A 122 -30.14 -16.91 17.67
N LYS A 123 -30.79 -17.80 16.93
CA LYS A 123 -30.15 -18.63 15.89
C LYS A 123 -30.56 -18.17 14.51
N LYS A 124 -29.57 -18.04 13.61
CA LYS A 124 -29.81 -17.84 12.18
C LYS A 124 -28.92 -18.77 11.34
N GLN A 125 -29.45 -19.18 10.18
CA GLN A 125 -28.61 -19.86 9.20
C GLN A 125 -27.75 -18.87 8.45
N ILE A 126 -26.48 -19.21 8.29
CA ILE A 126 -25.53 -18.44 7.49
C ILE A 126 -24.91 -19.33 6.42
N CYS A 127 -24.51 -18.72 5.32
CA CYS A 127 -23.80 -19.35 4.21
C CYS A 127 -22.42 -18.75 4.05
N ILE A 128 -21.37 -19.59 3.96
CA ILE A 128 -20.00 -19.17 3.67
C ILE A 128 -19.57 -19.79 2.34
N THR A 129 -19.13 -18.97 1.41
CA THR A 129 -18.62 -19.37 0.10
C THR A 129 -17.45 -18.45 -0.29
N GLY A 130 -16.79 -18.73 -1.40
CA GLY A 130 -15.69 -17.86 -1.90
C GLY A 130 -15.91 -17.53 -3.37
N GLU A 131 -15.36 -16.39 -3.76
CA GLU A 131 -15.28 -15.97 -5.15
C GLU A 131 -13.86 -15.45 -5.43
N ARG A 132 -13.30 -15.84 -6.58
CA ARG A 132 -12.00 -15.28 -6.99
C ARG A 132 -12.19 -13.88 -7.53
N VAL A 133 -11.42 -12.96 -6.98
CA VAL A 133 -11.43 -11.56 -7.40
C VAL A 133 -10.09 -11.17 -8.01
N LYS A 134 -10.14 -10.45 -9.12
CA LYS A 134 -8.96 -9.85 -9.72
C LYS A 134 -8.58 -8.58 -8.96
N SER A 135 -7.28 -8.28 -8.92
CA SER A 135 -6.77 -7.08 -8.25
C SER A 135 -7.27 -5.81 -8.94
N THR A 136 -7.69 -4.85 -8.13
CA THR A 136 -8.05 -3.49 -8.57
C THR A 136 -6.89 -2.51 -8.47
N LYS A 137 -5.69 -2.99 -8.09
CA LYS A 137 -4.49 -2.15 -7.98
C LYS A 137 -4.02 -1.74 -9.36
N CYS A 138 -3.85 -0.44 -9.58
CA CYS A 138 -3.42 0.16 -10.85
C CYS A 138 -2.36 1.24 -10.62
N GLN A 139 -1.30 0.90 -9.86
CA GLN A 139 -0.24 1.84 -9.52
C GLN A 139 0.95 1.69 -10.47
N LEU A 140 1.58 2.81 -10.81
CA LEU A 140 2.88 2.88 -11.43
C LEU A 140 3.95 2.87 -10.35
N LEU A 141 4.78 1.82 -10.31
CA LEU A 141 5.78 1.60 -9.26
C LEU A 141 7.16 2.16 -9.61
N SER A 142 7.51 2.13 -10.90
CA SER A 142 8.73 2.76 -11.43
C SER A 142 8.51 3.20 -12.86
N PHE A 143 9.27 4.21 -13.29
CA PHE A 143 9.31 4.70 -14.65
C PHE A 143 10.71 5.20 -14.98
N SER A 144 11.26 4.87 -16.15
CA SER A 144 12.59 5.29 -16.57
C SER A 144 12.70 5.34 -18.08
N ILE A 145 13.65 6.13 -18.59
CA ILE A 145 14.09 6.12 -19.99
C ILE A 145 15.53 5.62 -20.04
N PRO A 146 15.74 4.32 -20.27
CA PRO A 146 17.07 3.71 -20.16
C PRO A 146 18.09 4.27 -21.16
N SER A 147 17.66 4.68 -22.37
CA SER A 147 18.55 5.26 -23.38
C SER A 147 19.23 6.55 -22.94
N GLU A 148 18.58 7.29 -22.04
CA GLU A 148 19.02 8.60 -21.56
C GLU A 148 19.47 8.56 -20.09
N ASP A 149 19.49 7.39 -19.48
CA ASP A 149 19.79 7.21 -18.03
C ASP A 149 18.90 8.07 -17.11
N ILE A 150 17.63 8.22 -17.47
CA ILE A 150 16.67 9.03 -16.72
C ILE A 150 15.78 8.12 -15.89
N THR A 151 15.71 8.39 -14.59
CA THR A 151 14.71 7.81 -13.69
C THR A 151 13.62 8.83 -13.40
N GLY A 152 12.36 8.46 -13.63
CA GLY A 152 11.20 9.31 -13.36
C GLY A 152 10.90 9.40 -11.86
N ILE A 153 10.57 10.59 -11.40
CA ILE A 153 10.11 10.85 -10.04
C ILE A 153 8.59 10.78 -10.05
N ILE A 154 8.03 9.77 -9.39
CA ILE A 154 6.59 9.54 -9.32
C ILE A 154 6.00 10.31 -8.14
N ASP A 155 5.02 11.15 -8.42
CA ASP A 155 4.14 11.77 -7.42
C ASP A 155 2.80 11.04 -7.47
N GLU A 156 2.59 10.18 -6.47
CA GLU A 156 1.40 9.33 -6.41
C GLU A 156 0.14 10.14 -6.04
N ASP A 157 0.28 11.24 -5.33
CA ASP A 157 -0.86 12.06 -4.92
C ASP A 157 -1.45 12.83 -6.13
N HIS A 158 -0.58 13.36 -7.00
CA HIS A 158 -0.98 14.10 -8.20
C HIS A 158 -1.01 13.23 -9.46
N LYS A 159 -0.60 11.96 -9.38
CA LYS A 159 -0.51 11.05 -10.52
C LYS A 159 0.35 11.62 -11.65
N THR A 160 1.50 12.17 -11.28
CA THR A 160 2.47 12.72 -12.23
C THR A 160 3.81 12.02 -12.11
N VAL A 161 4.53 11.98 -13.22
CA VAL A 161 5.91 11.50 -13.29
C VAL A 161 6.78 12.61 -13.87
N SER A 162 7.75 13.08 -13.13
CA SER A 162 8.69 14.10 -13.56
C SER A 162 9.98 13.48 -14.11
N LEU A 163 10.30 13.75 -15.38
CA LEU A 163 11.54 13.37 -16.04
C LEU A 163 12.46 14.56 -16.05
N ILE A 164 13.49 14.54 -15.19
CA ILE A 164 14.44 15.65 -15.10
C ILE A 164 15.50 15.49 -16.19
N SER A 165 15.39 16.27 -17.26
CA SER A 165 16.34 16.23 -18.38
C SER A 165 16.37 17.53 -19.16
N ALA A 166 17.56 17.88 -19.69
CA ALA A 166 17.74 18.95 -20.67
C ALA A 166 17.78 18.38 -22.13
N GLU A 167 17.89 17.06 -22.27
CA GLU A 167 18.06 16.37 -23.56
C GLU A 167 16.74 16.30 -24.36
N ASP A 168 16.83 16.00 -25.64
CA ASP A 168 15.66 15.79 -26.50
C ASP A 168 15.04 14.40 -26.25
N LEU A 169 13.77 14.37 -25.83
CA LEU A 169 13.02 13.16 -25.56
C LEU A 169 11.88 12.97 -26.57
N SER A 170 12.10 13.37 -27.83
CA SER A 170 11.05 13.36 -28.89
C SER A 170 10.62 11.96 -29.33
N SER A 171 11.46 10.94 -29.12
CA SER A 171 11.17 9.56 -29.54
C SER A 171 11.92 8.58 -28.66
N CYS A 172 11.39 8.33 -27.45
CA CYS A 172 12.02 7.47 -26.46
C CYS A 172 11.11 6.29 -26.10
N LEU A 173 11.74 5.12 -25.95
CA LEU A 173 11.12 4.00 -25.23
C LEU A 173 11.33 4.22 -23.75
N ALA A 174 10.35 3.82 -22.95
CA ALA A 174 10.47 3.86 -21.51
C ALA A 174 10.28 2.47 -20.90
N ASP A 175 10.96 2.23 -19.79
CA ASP A 175 10.75 1.05 -18.96
C ASP A 175 9.95 1.44 -17.71
N TYR A 176 9.12 0.51 -17.24
CA TYR A 176 8.26 0.74 -16.09
C TYR A 176 7.96 -0.55 -15.35
N SER A 177 7.55 -0.43 -14.10
CA SER A 177 6.91 -1.51 -13.35
C SER A 177 5.56 -1.06 -12.81
N LEU A 178 4.61 -2.00 -12.76
CA LEU A 178 3.23 -1.76 -12.35
C LEU A 178 2.85 -2.67 -11.18
N SER A 179 1.70 -2.39 -10.58
CA SER A 179 1.00 -3.35 -9.73
C SER A 179 0.87 -4.69 -10.46
N ALA A 180 0.86 -5.79 -9.69
CA ALA A 180 0.82 -7.13 -10.25
C ALA A 180 -0.33 -7.32 -11.25
N HIS A 181 0.00 -7.89 -12.43
CA HIS A 181 -0.93 -8.16 -13.53
C HIS A 181 -1.66 -6.93 -14.11
N ALA A 182 -1.24 -5.71 -13.76
CA ALA A 182 -1.71 -4.50 -14.42
C ALA A 182 -1.01 -4.32 -15.77
N THR A 183 -1.65 -3.59 -16.68
CA THR A 183 -1.12 -3.24 -18.01
C THR A 183 -1.11 -1.73 -18.19
N MET A 184 -0.34 -1.23 -19.17
CA MET A 184 -0.28 0.19 -19.48
C MET A 184 -0.68 0.44 -20.93
N SER A 185 -1.38 1.54 -21.17
CA SER A 185 -1.79 1.95 -22.51
C SER A 185 -1.70 3.48 -22.66
N PRO A 186 -1.03 4.01 -23.75
CA PRO A 186 -0.16 3.28 -24.66
C PRO A 186 1.00 2.62 -23.92
N ASP A 187 1.63 1.59 -24.53
CA ASP A 187 2.76 0.88 -23.91
C ASP A 187 4.10 1.46 -24.39
N PRO A 188 4.77 2.27 -23.56
CA PRO A 188 6.04 2.90 -23.94
C PRO A 188 7.23 1.95 -23.99
N LYS A 189 7.07 0.67 -23.61
CA LYS A 189 8.12 -0.35 -23.81
C LYS A 189 8.23 -0.79 -25.26
N THR A 190 7.13 -0.74 -25.98
CA THR A 190 7.02 -1.23 -27.34
C THR A 190 6.84 -0.11 -28.37
N GLU A 191 6.30 1.01 -27.96
CA GLU A 191 6.02 2.17 -28.83
C GLU A 191 6.77 3.40 -28.32
N PRO A 192 7.67 3.99 -29.13
CA PRO A 192 8.37 5.22 -28.77
C PRO A 192 7.41 6.39 -28.63
N LEU A 193 7.52 7.15 -27.54
CA LEU A 193 6.69 8.31 -27.27
C LEU A 193 7.52 9.59 -27.20
N ASN A 194 6.84 10.72 -27.38
CA ASN A 194 7.46 12.04 -27.29
C ASN A 194 7.23 12.64 -25.89
N PHE A 195 8.24 12.56 -25.04
CA PHE A 195 8.19 13.09 -23.68
C PHE A 195 8.67 14.56 -23.54
N ASN A 196 8.95 15.26 -24.64
CA ASN A 196 9.19 16.72 -24.58
C ASN A 196 7.95 17.53 -24.23
N SER A 197 6.77 16.95 -24.42
CA SER A 197 5.47 17.48 -23.97
C SER A 197 4.81 16.49 -23.02
N PRO A 198 3.88 16.91 -22.17
CA PRO A 198 3.17 16.00 -21.28
C PRO A 198 2.47 14.87 -22.03
N VAL A 199 2.67 13.64 -21.57
CA VAL A 199 2.07 12.42 -22.13
C VAL A 199 1.23 11.74 -21.06
N GLU A 200 0.01 11.37 -21.39
CA GLU A 200 -0.86 10.60 -20.52
C GLU A 200 -0.71 9.10 -20.78
N LEU A 201 -0.38 8.35 -19.72
CA LEU A 201 -0.31 6.89 -19.73
C LEU A 201 -1.32 6.33 -18.75
N THR A 202 -2.16 5.41 -19.19
CA THR A 202 -3.20 4.81 -18.37
C THR A 202 -2.79 3.41 -17.92
N VAL A 203 -2.69 3.22 -16.63
CA VAL A 203 -2.52 1.92 -16.00
C VAL A 203 -3.90 1.28 -15.82
N ILE A 204 -4.06 0.06 -16.30
CA ILE A 204 -5.27 -0.73 -16.23
C ILE A 204 -5.01 -1.88 -15.27
N ALA A 205 -5.79 -1.98 -14.21
CA ALA A 205 -5.65 -3.05 -13.21
C ALA A 205 -5.95 -4.44 -13.80
N HIS A 206 -5.60 -5.49 -13.05
CA HIS A 206 -5.87 -6.87 -13.46
C HIS A 206 -7.35 -7.15 -13.74
N ASP A 207 -8.27 -6.44 -13.09
CA ASP A 207 -9.71 -6.59 -13.33
C ASP A 207 -10.16 -6.13 -14.72
N GLY A 208 -9.29 -5.37 -15.44
CA GLY A 208 -9.55 -4.79 -16.75
C GLY A 208 -10.51 -3.59 -16.74
N VAL A 209 -11.01 -3.19 -15.58
CA VAL A 209 -12.02 -2.12 -15.40
C VAL A 209 -11.44 -0.93 -14.67
N THR A 210 -10.75 -1.18 -13.56
CA THR A 210 -10.12 -0.11 -12.75
C THR A 210 -8.93 0.47 -13.48
N LYS A 211 -8.90 1.80 -13.60
CA LYS A 211 -7.88 2.53 -14.37
C LYS A 211 -7.36 3.73 -13.60
N GLN A 212 -6.09 4.01 -13.78
CA GLN A 212 -5.43 5.20 -13.27
C GLN A 212 -4.56 5.82 -14.35
N THR A 213 -4.78 7.10 -14.65
CA THR A 213 -3.95 7.84 -15.62
C THR A 213 -2.86 8.60 -14.89
N TYR A 214 -1.63 8.49 -15.40
CA TYR A 214 -0.47 9.25 -14.98
C TYR A 214 -0.07 10.21 -16.11
N THR A 215 0.29 11.45 -15.74
CA THR A 215 0.85 12.42 -16.66
C THR A 215 2.36 12.40 -16.54
N ILE A 216 3.05 11.97 -17.60
CA ILE A 216 4.50 11.98 -17.68
C ILE A 216 4.93 13.34 -18.25
N GLN A 217 5.73 14.07 -17.50
CA GLN A 217 6.15 15.41 -17.89
C GLN A 217 7.67 15.59 -17.75
N LYS A 218 8.25 16.25 -18.73
CA LYS A 218 9.63 16.68 -18.69
C LYS A 218 9.76 17.89 -17.77
N ALA A 219 10.66 17.82 -16.82
CA ALA A 219 11.05 18.91 -15.97
C ALA A 219 12.49 19.31 -16.29
N VAL A 220 12.71 20.58 -16.55
CA VAL A 220 14.07 21.12 -16.64
C VAL A 220 14.46 21.51 -15.22
N PRO A 221 15.63 21.09 -14.72
CA PRO A 221 16.07 21.49 -13.38
C PRO A 221 16.08 22.99 -13.25
N ASP A 222 15.59 23.50 -12.13
CA ASP A 222 15.73 24.91 -11.81
C ASP A 222 17.20 25.31 -11.87
N LYS A 223 17.47 26.46 -12.47
CA LYS A 223 18.82 27.01 -12.54
C LYS A 223 19.35 27.21 -11.12
N ILE A 224 20.32 26.39 -10.73
CA ILE A 224 20.99 26.56 -9.44
C ILE A 224 21.65 27.92 -9.44
N PRO A 225 21.29 28.84 -8.52
CA PRO A 225 21.87 30.19 -8.47
C PRO A 225 23.37 30.16 -8.22
N TYR A 226 23.90 29.05 -7.68
CA TYR A 226 25.31 28.82 -7.40
C TYR A 226 25.71 27.50 -8.05
N GLY A 227 26.18 27.52 -9.25
CA GLY A 227 26.62 26.30 -9.95
C GLY A 227 27.55 26.65 -11.11
N TYR A 228 28.38 25.66 -11.49
CA TYR A 228 29.18 25.74 -12.69
C TYR A 228 28.30 25.55 -13.93
N ARG A 229 28.32 26.52 -14.83
CA ARG A 229 27.70 26.44 -16.14
C ARG A 229 28.82 26.38 -17.17
N LYS A 230 28.95 25.25 -17.86
CA LYS A 230 29.95 25.09 -18.90
C LYS A 230 29.87 26.24 -19.93
N GLY A 231 31.00 26.92 -20.17
CA GLY A 231 31.05 28.06 -21.07
C GLY A 231 30.62 29.38 -20.46
N SER A 232 30.36 29.44 -19.12
CA SER A 232 30.12 30.67 -18.39
C SER A 232 31.32 31.14 -17.56
N GLU A 233 32.38 30.38 -17.61
CA GLU A 233 33.65 30.71 -16.92
C GLU A 233 34.30 31.92 -17.55
N THR A 234 34.73 32.83 -16.71
CA THR A 234 35.52 33.97 -17.06
C THR A 234 36.86 33.85 -16.35
N GLU A 235 37.95 33.83 -17.07
CA GLU A 235 39.27 33.88 -16.46
C GLU A 235 39.46 35.22 -15.78
N LEU A 236 39.59 35.22 -14.43
CA LEU A 236 39.83 36.44 -13.65
C LEU A 236 41.31 36.74 -13.61
N PHE A 237 42.13 35.75 -13.49
CA PHE A 237 43.59 35.87 -13.53
C PHE A 237 44.23 34.49 -13.78
N LYS A 238 45.42 34.50 -14.27
CA LYS A 238 46.28 33.33 -14.44
C LYS A 238 47.58 33.57 -13.69
N LEU A 239 47.97 32.68 -12.80
CA LEU A 239 49.21 32.71 -12.09
C LEU A 239 50.12 31.58 -12.57
N ASP A 240 51.33 31.92 -12.95
CA ASP A 240 52.38 30.94 -13.18
C ASP A 240 53.11 30.67 -11.86
N MET A 241 53.00 29.45 -11.37
CA MET A 241 53.57 29.06 -10.08
C MET A 241 55.08 29.17 -10.04
N GLY A 242 55.75 28.98 -11.16
CA GLY A 242 57.20 29.16 -11.29
C GLY A 242 57.61 30.62 -11.13
N VAL A 243 56.85 31.57 -11.66
CA VAL A 243 57.09 33.00 -11.57
C VAL A 243 56.92 33.53 -10.14
N ILE A 244 55.93 32.97 -9.37
CA ILE A 244 55.72 33.38 -7.98
C ILE A 244 56.54 32.56 -6.98
N GLY A 245 57.44 31.70 -7.47
CA GLY A 245 58.41 30.98 -6.64
C GLY A 245 57.85 29.83 -5.82
N LEU A 246 56.68 29.30 -6.18
CA LEU A 246 56.12 28.12 -5.54
C LEU A 246 56.73 26.84 -6.11
N PRO A 247 57.15 25.88 -5.27
CA PRO A 247 57.85 24.66 -5.70
C PRO A 247 56.92 23.58 -6.23
N TRP A 248 56.00 23.92 -7.13
CA TRP A 248 55.06 22.95 -7.67
C TRP A 248 55.63 22.29 -8.94
N THR A 249 55.73 20.97 -8.93
CA THR A 249 56.29 20.20 -10.04
C THR A 249 55.22 19.72 -11.03
N GLY A 250 53.92 19.96 -10.75
CA GLY A 250 52.80 19.45 -11.58
C GLY A 250 52.46 17.99 -11.34
N ALA A 251 53.16 17.31 -10.44
CA ALA A 251 52.95 15.88 -10.17
C ALA A 251 51.72 15.58 -9.33
N ASN A 252 51.30 16.53 -8.49
CA ASN A 252 50.18 16.36 -7.57
C ASN A 252 49.07 17.38 -7.87
N ALA A 253 47.80 16.98 -7.69
CA ALA A 253 46.66 17.87 -7.86
C ALA A 253 46.58 18.86 -6.69
N PRO A 254 46.71 20.18 -6.92
CA PRO A 254 46.58 21.16 -5.86
C PRO A 254 45.11 21.31 -5.42
N SER A 255 44.94 21.55 -4.13
CA SER A 255 43.63 21.97 -3.58
C SER A 255 43.61 23.51 -3.47
N LEU A 256 42.49 24.11 -3.79
CA LEU A 256 42.26 25.54 -3.74
C LEU A 256 41.14 25.87 -2.78
N ALA A 257 41.31 26.89 -1.97
CA ALA A 257 40.26 27.46 -1.14
C ALA A 257 40.35 29.01 -1.16
N VAL A 258 39.20 29.65 -1.13
CA VAL A 258 39.10 31.11 -1.07
C VAL A 258 38.52 31.50 0.29
N SER A 259 39.19 32.41 0.99
CA SER A 259 38.70 32.96 2.25
C SER A 259 38.86 34.48 2.22
N GLY A 260 37.77 35.21 2.10
CA GLY A 260 37.78 36.66 1.88
C GLY A 260 38.52 37.00 0.60
N ASN A 261 39.58 37.85 0.71
CA ASN A 261 40.43 38.24 -0.42
C ASN A 261 41.68 37.35 -0.61
N ASN A 262 41.77 36.26 0.12
CA ASN A 262 42.91 35.36 0.06
C ASN A 262 42.60 34.09 -0.71
N LEU A 263 43.48 33.72 -1.63
CA LEU A 263 43.48 32.40 -2.28
C LEU A 263 44.50 31.52 -1.55
N VAL A 264 44.02 30.42 -1.00
CA VAL A 264 44.86 29.41 -0.35
C VAL A 264 45.09 28.28 -1.33
N VAL A 265 46.33 27.96 -1.61
CA VAL A 265 46.72 26.86 -2.47
C VAL A 265 47.43 25.82 -1.60
N CYS A 266 46.90 24.62 -1.51
CA CYS A 266 47.59 23.50 -0.88
C CYS A 266 48.27 22.69 -1.98
N LEU A 267 49.57 22.67 -1.99
CA LEU A 267 50.38 21.84 -2.88
C LEU A 267 50.52 20.51 -2.16
N GLY A 268 49.93 19.44 -2.71
CA GLY A 268 50.10 18.10 -2.16
C GLY A 268 51.60 17.71 -2.19
N ASP A 269 52.02 16.90 -1.22
CA ASP A 269 53.36 16.33 -1.13
C ASP A 269 53.67 15.33 -2.25
#